data_1680bfa94ab167691a9fa64b44ceba91
#
_entry.id   1680bfa94ab167691a9fa64b44ceba91
#
_cell.length_a   1.000
_cell.length_b   1.000
_cell.length_c   1.000
_cell.angle_alpha   90.00
_cell.angle_beta   90.00
_cell.angle_gamma   90.00
#
_symmetry.space_group_name_H-M   'P 1'
#
loop_
_entity.id
_entity.type
_entity.pdbx_description
1 polymer ?
#
loop_
_entity_poly.entity_id
_entity_poly.type
_entity_poly.pdbx_seq_one_letter_code
_entity_poly.pdbx_strand_id
1 'polypeptide(L)'
;MEGDDQPLVVNDVHSRLSRTRVNRILRPNSVQALQSSVLLAKSADKQVAIMGGRHAMGGQQFGADTFLVDMTGLDRILDFDTERGLVEVEAGAFWPKFTSDYLALQQGAPRQWGYAQKQTGADDLSIGGTLAANGHGRGLTMQPFVSNVESFKLVNGEGNLLSCSREENAELFSLAIGGYGLFGIFYSVTLRLVPRQKIERIVQVREVDGLMDAFAERIRSGFVYGDFQFAIDPTSADFLNKGVFSCYCLSLPSENVSLSELL
;
A
#
# COMPACT_ATOMS: atom_id res chain seq x y z
N MET A 1 29.64 31.09 -10.96
CA MET A 1 28.98 29.79 -11.22
C MET A 1 27.51 30.04 -11.02
N GLU A 2 26.81 30.38 -12.09
CA GLU A 2 25.36 30.51 -12.09
C GLU A 2 24.79 29.08 -11.93
N GLY A 3 24.26 28.78 -10.76
CA GLY A 3 23.55 27.52 -10.49
C GLY A 3 22.30 27.53 -11.36
N ASP A 4 22.08 26.41 -12.02
CA ASP A 4 20.92 26.11 -12.87
C ASP A 4 19.67 26.20 -11.99
N ASP A 5 19.04 27.36 -11.94
CA ASP A 5 17.90 27.72 -11.08
C ASP A 5 16.58 27.31 -11.77
N GLN A 6 16.60 26.11 -12.38
CA GLN A 6 15.35 25.54 -12.90
C GLN A 6 14.42 25.14 -11.75
N PRO A 7 13.21 25.66 -11.76
CA PRO A 7 12.26 25.33 -10.69
C PRO A 7 12.00 23.84 -10.63
N LEU A 8 12.22 23.23 -9.45
CA LEU A 8 11.93 21.82 -9.19
C LEU A 8 10.41 21.62 -9.27
N VAL A 9 9.93 21.10 -10.39
CA VAL A 9 8.50 20.85 -10.62
C VAL A 9 8.23 19.37 -10.58
N VAL A 10 7.29 18.96 -9.72
CA VAL A 10 6.83 17.58 -9.55
C VAL A 10 5.38 17.44 -9.98
N ASN A 11 4.95 16.19 -10.24
CA ASN A 11 3.57 15.88 -10.60
C ASN A 11 3.23 14.43 -10.23
N ASP A 12 1.95 14.12 -10.11
CA ASP A 12 1.49 12.75 -9.98
C ASP A 12 1.70 11.96 -11.29
N VAL A 13 1.74 10.61 -11.17
CA VAL A 13 2.01 9.71 -12.30
C VAL A 13 0.78 9.38 -13.14
N HIS A 14 -0.42 9.61 -12.60
CA HIS A 14 -1.67 9.26 -13.25
C HIS A 14 -2.30 10.42 -14.02
N SER A 15 -2.84 11.40 -13.27
CA SER A 15 -3.62 12.49 -13.84
C SER A 15 -2.72 13.56 -14.48
N ARG A 16 -1.53 13.74 -13.91
CA ARG A 16 -0.59 14.82 -14.25
C ARG A 16 -1.20 16.22 -14.10
N LEU A 17 -2.25 16.34 -13.27
CA LEU A 17 -2.94 17.59 -13.00
C LEU A 17 -2.41 18.31 -11.76
N SER A 18 -1.60 17.64 -10.94
CA SER A 18 -1.08 18.14 -9.66
C SER A 18 0.32 18.76 -9.79
N ARG A 19 0.58 19.47 -10.90
CA ARG A 19 1.88 20.09 -11.14
C ARG A 19 2.21 21.10 -10.05
N THR A 20 3.27 20.84 -9.25
CA THR A 20 3.63 21.62 -8.08
C THR A 20 5.10 22.00 -8.12
N ARG A 21 5.41 23.28 -7.85
CA ARG A 21 6.78 23.76 -7.66
C ARG A 21 7.18 23.54 -6.20
N VAL A 22 8.23 22.74 -5.97
CA VAL A 22 8.81 22.50 -4.64
C VAL A 22 10.12 23.28 -4.48
N ASN A 23 10.53 23.52 -3.24
CA ASN A 23 11.77 24.22 -2.93
C ASN A 23 12.99 23.30 -3.12
N ARG A 24 12.91 22.09 -2.55
CA ARG A 24 13.99 21.11 -2.59
C ARG A 24 13.44 19.70 -2.55
N ILE A 25 14.13 18.74 -3.19
CA ILE A 25 13.84 17.31 -3.07
C ILE A 25 14.96 16.67 -2.26
N LEU A 26 14.60 16.03 -1.15
CA LEU A 26 15.49 15.29 -0.26
C LEU A 26 15.27 13.80 -0.47
N ARG A 27 16.35 13.01 -0.60
CA ARG A 27 16.30 11.57 -0.88
C ARG A 27 17.05 10.80 0.20
N PRO A 28 16.45 10.59 1.38
CA PRO A 28 17.07 9.82 2.44
C PRO A 28 17.21 8.34 2.03
N ASN A 29 18.33 7.73 2.43
CA ASN A 29 18.61 6.29 2.25
C ASN A 29 18.89 5.58 3.59
N SER A 30 18.65 6.26 4.70
CA SER A 30 18.76 5.74 6.06
C SER A 30 17.83 6.51 6.99
N VAL A 31 17.54 5.95 8.17
CA VAL A 31 16.72 6.65 9.17
C VAL A 31 17.40 7.95 9.64
N GLN A 32 18.71 7.95 9.79
CA GLN A 32 19.47 9.16 10.16
C GLN A 32 19.37 10.24 9.11
N ALA A 33 19.44 9.87 7.81
CA ALA A 33 19.25 10.81 6.70
C ALA A 33 17.82 11.35 6.68
N LEU A 34 16.81 10.52 7.00
CA LEU A 34 15.42 10.95 7.11
C LEU A 34 15.23 11.96 8.25
N GLN A 35 15.76 11.66 9.45
CA GLN A 35 15.75 12.59 10.59
C GLN A 35 16.45 13.91 10.25
N SER A 36 17.63 13.85 9.62
CA SER A 36 18.37 15.04 9.16
C SER A 36 17.58 15.86 8.13
N SER A 37 16.79 15.21 7.26
CA SER A 37 15.93 15.88 6.28
C SER A 37 14.84 16.72 6.95
N VAL A 38 14.21 16.19 8.00
CA VAL A 38 13.20 16.93 8.79
C VAL A 38 13.84 18.11 9.52
N LEU A 39 14.98 17.90 10.18
CA LEU A 39 15.68 18.95 10.92
C LEU A 39 16.19 20.05 9.97
N LEU A 40 16.64 19.70 8.77
CA LEU A 40 17.06 20.65 7.75
C LEU A 40 15.87 21.54 7.29
N ALA A 41 14.71 20.95 7.04
CA ALA A 41 13.51 21.70 6.70
C ALA A 41 13.10 22.65 7.82
N LYS A 42 13.11 22.16 9.08
CA LYS A 42 12.83 22.96 10.27
C LYS A 42 13.79 24.14 10.41
N SER A 43 15.10 23.92 10.24
CA SER A 43 16.13 24.99 10.32
C SER A 43 16.01 26.04 9.21
N ALA A 44 15.44 25.66 8.08
CA ALA A 44 15.19 26.55 6.94
C ALA A 44 13.80 27.21 6.97
N ASP A 45 13.03 27.01 8.05
CA ASP A 45 11.63 27.45 8.19
C ASP A 45 10.77 27.01 6.99
N LYS A 46 10.93 25.74 6.57
CA LYS A 46 10.20 25.14 5.46
C LYS A 46 9.31 23.99 5.94
N GLN A 47 8.13 23.93 5.37
CA GLN A 47 7.25 22.76 5.54
C GLN A 47 7.81 21.56 4.78
N VAL A 48 7.46 20.36 5.26
CA VAL A 48 7.82 19.09 4.64
C VAL A 48 6.60 18.51 3.93
N ALA A 49 6.80 18.11 2.68
CA ALA A 49 5.87 17.23 1.95
C ALA A 49 6.55 15.87 1.74
N ILE A 50 5.75 14.81 1.57
CA ILE A 50 6.25 13.43 1.55
C ILE A 50 5.72 12.73 0.30
N MET A 51 6.60 12.11 -0.47
CA MET A 51 6.18 11.29 -1.61
C MET A 51 6.81 9.89 -1.58
N GLY A 52 6.04 8.92 -2.03
CA GLY A 52 6.47 7.60 -2.47
C GLY A 52 6.29 7.47 -3.98
N GLY A 53 5.44 6.53 -4.44
CA GLY A 53 5.16 6.26 -5.85
C GLY A 53 4.40 7.36 -6.61
N ARG A 54 3.97 8.43 -5.97
CA ARG A 54 3.23 9.58 -6.56
C ARG A 54 1.90 9.20 -7.21
N HIS A 55 1.21 8.22 -6.63
CA HIS A 55 -0.06 7.72 -7.16
C HIS A 55 -1.30 8.49 -6.66
N ALA A 56 -1.16 9.40 -5.70
CA ALA A 56 -2.27 10.23 -5.21
C ALA A 56 -2.62 11.30 -6.26
N MET A 57 -3.73 11.09 -6.98
CA MET A 57 -4.18 11.93 -8.10
C MET A 57 -4.65 13.34 -7.68
N GLY A 58 -5.00 13.51 -6.40
CA GLY A 58 -5.36 14.81 -5.83
C GLY A 58 -4.17 15.66 -5.39
N GLY A 59 -2.92 15.21 -5.62
CA GLY A 59 -1.72 15.96 -5.29
C GLY A 59 -1.39 16.04 -3.80
N GLN A 60 -2.01 15.20 -2.95
CA GLN A 60 -1.85 15.24 -1.49
C GLN A 60 -0.39 15.08 -1.02
N GLN A 61 0.47 14.45 -1.84
CA GLN A 61 1.88 14.26 -1.58
C GLN A 61 2.75 15.48 -1.89
N PHE A 62 2.19 16.58 -2.40
CA PHE A 62 2.95 17.75 -2.79
C PHE A 62 2.50 19.00 -2.04
N GLY A 63 3.44 19.86 -1.70
CA GLY A 63 3.21 21.18 -1.16
C GLY A 63 4.03 22.23 -1.90
N ALA A 64 3.43 23.38 -2.25
CA ALA A 64 4.13 24.47 -2.90
C ALA A 64 5.24 25.02 -1.99
N ASP A 65 6.45 25.22 -2.54
CA ASP A 65 7.63 25.76 -1.85
C ASP A 65 8.08 24.94 -0.62
N THR A 66 7.68 23.66 -0.52
CA THR A 66 8.08 22.75 0.56
C THR A 66 9.41 22.05 0.28
N PHE A 67 10.03 21.48 1.31
CA PHE A 67 11.02 20.44 1.17
C PHE A 67 10.28 19.12 0.95
N LEU A 68 10.42 18.53 -0.23
CA LEU A 68 9.79 17.27 -0.60
C LEU A 68 10.72 16.12 -0.27
N VAL A 69 10.28 15.25 0.65
CA VAL A 69 11.01 14.03 1.02
C VAL A 69 10.56 12.89 0.11
N ASP A 70 11.48 12.40 -0.70
CA ASP A 70 11.31 11.26 -1.58
C ASP A 70 11.73 9.98 -0.83
N MET A 71 10.75 9.19 -0.44
CA MET A 71 10.95 7.99 0.38
C MET A 71 11.44 6.77 -0.40
N THR A 72 11.48 6.83 -1.71
CA THR A 72 11.76 5.66 -2.57
C THR A 72 13.15 5.03 -2.38
N GLY A 73 14.08 5.74 -1.75
CA GLY A 73 15.40 5.21 -1.37
C GLY A 73 15.41 4.36 -0.09
N LEU A 74 14.29 4.26 0.62
CA LEU A 74 14.10 3.46 1.84
C LEU A 74 13.18 2.27 1.49
N ASP A 75 13.74 1.20 0.94
CA ASP A 75 12.97 0.14 0.26
C ASP A 75 13.36 -1.29 0.66
N ARG A 76 14.07 -1.46 1.78
CA ARG A 76 14.59 -2.76 2.24
C ARG A 76 13.63 -3.45 3.19
N ILE A 77 13.66 -4.80 3.21
CA ILE A 77 13.17 -5.59 4.33
C ILE A 77 14.21 -5.49 5.44
N LEU A 78 13.77 -5.08 6.63
CA LEU A 78 14.62 -4.87 7.80
C LEU A 78 14.67 -6.10 8.70
N ASP A 79 13.54 -6.80 8.83
CA ASP A 79 13.41 -8.01 9.65
C ASP A 79 12.29 -8.91 9.11
N PHE A 80 12.42 -10.23 9.32
CA PHE A 80 11.38 -11.19 8.97
C PHE A 80 11.33 -12.34 9.98
N ASP A 81 10.37 -12.25 10.90
CA ASP A 81 10.02 -13.33 11.84
C ASP A 81 9.16 -14.38 11.13
N THR A 82 9.80 -15.45 10.67
CA THR A 82 9.14 -16.55 9.95
C THR A 82 8.30 -17.47 10.86
N GLU A 83 8.48 -17.39 12.17
CA GLU A 83 7.66 -18.17 13.13
C GLU A 83 6.31 -17.49 13.34
N ARG A 84 6.31 -16.16 13.55
CA ARG A 84 5.12 -15.36 13.81
C ARG A 84 4.47 -14.81 12.54
N GLY A 85 5.17 -14.82 11.41
CA GLY A 85 4.70 -14.20 10.17
C GLY A 85 4.67 -12.67 10.25
N LEU A 86 5.71 -12.08 10.84
CA LEU A 86 5.87 -10.62 10.92
C LEU A 86 7.04 -10.19 10.04
N VAL A 87 6.83 -9.17 9.24
CA VAL A 87 7.88 -8.60 8.38
C VAL A 87 7.96 -7.10 8.59
N GLU A 88 9.15 -6.59 8.94
CA GLU A 88 9.42 -5.16 8.98
C GLU A 88 10.02 -4.72 7.66
N VAL A 89 9.41 -3.74 7.00
CA VAL A 89 9.83 -3.20 5.70
C VAL A 89 9.91 -1.68 5.75
N GLU A 90 10.89 -1.09 5.08
CA GLU A 90 10.99 0.36 4.92
C GLU A 90 9.82 0.91 4.10
N ALA A 91 9.33 2.07 4.50
CA ALA A 91 8.06 2.63 4.02
C ALA A 91 8.07 3.05 2.54
N GLY A 92 9.24 3.29 1.96
CA GLY A 92 9.41 3.61 0.54
C GLY A 92 9.37 2.41 -0.39
N ALA A 93 9.42 1.18 0.13
CA ALA A 93 9.34 -0.04 -0.66
C ALA A 93 8.03 -0.09 -1.47
N PHE A 94 8.14 -0.42 -2.76
CA PHE A 94 6.98 -0.68 -3.61
C PHE A 94 6.48 -2.12 -3.43
N TRP A 95 5.19 -2.34 -3.58
CA TRP A 95 4.57 -3.66 -3.44
C TRP A 95 5.21 -4.76 -4.30
N PRO A 96 5.57 -4.53 -5.60
CA PRO A 96 6.22 -5.57 -6.42
C PRO A 96 7.58 -5.97 -5.87
N LYS A 97 8.44 -5.01 -5.50
CA LYS A 97 9.75 -5.28 -4.91
C LYS A 97 9.61 -5.98 -3.57
N PHE A 98 8.79 -5.47 -2.66
CA PHE A 98 8.52 -6.09 -1.37
C PHE A 98 8.04 -7.54 -1.54
N THR A 99 7.12 -7.79 -2.48
CA THR A 99 6.60 -9.13 -2.76
C THR A 99 7.71 -10.07 -3.24
N SER A 100 8.54 -9.62 -4.18
CA SER A 100 9.68 -10.40 -4.67
C SER A 100 10.67 -10.73 -3.55
N ASP A 101 11.03 -9.73 -2.76
CA ASP A 101 12.06 -9.86 -1.73
C ASP A 101 11.61 -10.83 -0.61
N TYR A 102 10.40 -10.66 -0.05
CA TYR A 102 9.96 -11.54 1.04
C TYR A 102 9.66 -12.97 0.54
N LEU A 103 9.25 -13.16 -0.71
CA LEU A 103 9.11 -14.49 -1.28
C LEU A 103 10.47 -15.18 -1.45
N ALA A 104 11.51 -14.45 -1.85
CA ALA A 104 12.86 -14.97 -1.93
C ALA A 104 13.41 -15.41 -0.57
N LEU A 105 13.13 -14.63 0.50
CA LEU A 105 13.58 -14.94 1.87
C LEU A 105 12.97 -16.24 2.45
N GLN A 106 11.83 -16.69 1.93
CA GLN A 106 11.18 -17.90 2.42
C GLN A 106 11.20 -19.06 1.40
N GLN A 107 12.06 -18.96 0.39
CA GLN A 107 12.24 -20.03 -0.59
C GLN A 107 12.70 -21.32 0.09
N GLY A 108 11.97 -22.42 -0.14
CA GLY A 108 12.27 -23.72 0.48
C GLY A 108 11.79 -23.87 1.93
N ALA A 109 11.22 -22.82 2.53
CA ALA A 109 10.65 -22.93 3.86
C ALA A 109 9.39 -23.84 3.87
N PRO A 110 9.23 -24.71 4.89
CA PRO A 110 8.09 -25.63 4.98
C PRO A 110 6.77 -24.90 5.20
N ARG A 111 6.81 -23.73 5.84
CA ARG A 111 5.69 -22.82 6.00
C ARG A 111 6.02 -21.52 5.28
N GLN A 112 5.13 -21.12 4.40
CA GLN A 112 5.26 -19.87 3.67
C GLN A 112 4.16 -18.89 4.07
N TRP A 113 4.50 -17.61 4.02
CA TRP A 113 3.64 -16.52 4.40
C TRP A 113 3.28 -15.66 3.18
N GLY A 114 2.13 -15.02 3.24
CA GLY A 114 1.66 -14.04 2.28
C GLY A 114 0.96 -12.87 2.97
N TYR A 115 0.79 -11.75 2.31
CA TYR A 115 -0.05 -10.67 2.84
C TYR A 115 -1.53 -11.02 2.66
N ALA A 116 -2.38 -10.66 3.64
CA ALA A 116 -3.82 -10.92 3.57
C ALA A 116 -4.47 -10.09 2.46
N GLN A 117 -4.09 -8.83 2.30
CA GLN A 117 -4.59 -7.97 1.25
C GLN A 117 -3.62 -6.83 0.91
N LYS A 118 -3.71 -6.34 -0.32
CA LYS A 118 -3.10 -5.11 -0.79
C LYS A 118 -4.07 -4.38 -1.71
N GLN A 119 -3.80 -3.13 -2.01
CA GLN A 119 -4.50 -2.42 -3.07
C GLN A 119 -4.19 -3.11 -4.42
N THR A 120 -5.24 -3.44 -5.19
CA THR A 120 -5.13 -4.23 -6.42
C THR A 120 -5.25 -3.40 -7.70
N GLY A 121 -5.62 -2.11 -7.59
CA GLY A 121 -5.77 -1.21 -8.74
C GLY A 121 -4.47 -0.62 -9.26
N ALA A 122 -3.40 -0.61 -8.43
CA ALA A 122 -2.08 -0.13 -8.82
C ALA A 122 -1.02 -0.89 -8.03
N ASP A 123 -0.04 -1.48 -8.71
CA ASP A 123 1.03 -2.24 -8.06
C ASP A 123 2.17 -1.32 -7.57
N ASP A 124 2.47 -0.24 -8.28
CA ASP A 124 3.58 0.67 -7.97
C ASP A 124 3.28 1.65 -6.82
N LEU A 125 2.48 1.21 -5.84
CA LEU A 125 2.26 1.95 -4.60
C LEU A 125 3.37 1.61 -3.60
N SER A 126 3.82 2.61 -2.84
CA SER A 126 4.70 2.34 -1.70
C SER A 126 3.92 1.86 -0.47
N ILE A 127 4.59 1.07 0.38
CA ILE A 127 4.01 0.57 1.63
C ILE A 127 3.59 1.75 2.52
N GLY A 128 4.45 2.75 2.71
CA GLY A 128 4.12 3.94 3.50
C GLY A 128 2.99 4.76 2.91
N GLY A 129 2.91 4.87 1.57
CA GLY A 129 1.79 5.54 0.89
C GLY A 129 0.47 4.79 1.09
N THR A 130 0.49 3.46 1.04
CA THR A 130 -0.68 2.62 1.34
C THR A 130 -1.15 2.81 2.77
N LEU A 131 -0.20 2.89 3.74
CA LEU A 131 -0.51 3.12 5.14
C LEU A 131 -1.05 4.54 5.38
N ALA A 132 -0.40 5.56 4.80
CA ALA A 132 -0.82 6.95 4.91
C ALA A 132 -2.24 7.21 4.37
N ALA A 133 -2.70 6.43 3.41
CA ALA A 133 -4.05 6.50 2.86
C ALA A 133 -5.02 5.50 3.53
N ASN A 134 -4.56 4.65 4.44
CA ASN A 134 -5.30 3.49 4.97
C ASN A 134 -5.99 2.73 3.84
N GLY A 135 -5.21 2.36 2.83
CA GLY A 135 -5.70 1.70 1.62
C GLY A 135 -6.42 0.39 1.92
N HIS A 136 -7.18 -0.09 0.96
CA HIS A 136 -7.90 -1.37 1.07
C HIS A 136 -7.61 -2.28 -0.12
N GLY A 137 -7.83 -3.57 0.05
CA GLY A 137 -7.82 -4.56 -1.02
C GLY A 137 -9.24 -4.92 -1.46
N ARG A 138 -9.41 -6.16 -1.92
CA ARG A 138 -10.70 -6.74 -2.35
C ARG A 138 -11.34 -7.65 -1.30
N GLY A 139 -10.88 -7.59 -0.05
CA GLY A 139 -11.43 -8.39 1.03
C GLY A 139 -12.91 -8.07 1.25
N LEU A 140 -13.78 -9.10 1.18
CA LEU A 140 -15.25 -8.92 1.28
C LEU A 140 -15.69 -8.50 2.68
N THR A 141 -15.00 -8.99 3.70
CA THR A 141 -15.28 -8.70 5.12
C THR A 141 -14.06 -8.19 5.87
N MET A 142 -12.96 -7.91 5.15
CA MET A 142 -11.72 -7.43 5.74
C MET A 142 -11.79 -5.93 5.99
N GLN A 143 -11.25 -5.51 7.12
CA GLN A 143 -11.00 -4.10 7.37
C GLN A 143 -9.92 -3.58 6.41
N PRO A 144 -9.78 -2.25 6.25
CA PRO A 144 -8.68 -1.63 5.52
C PRO A 144 -7.30 -2.10 6.02
N PHE A 145 -6.24 -1.63 5.36
CA PHE A 145 -4.86 -2.08 5.55
C PHE A 145 -4.38 -2.04 7.02
N VAL A 146 -4.93 -1.15 7.84
CA VAL A 146 -4.65 -1.06 9.28
C VAL A 146 -4.78 -2.39 10.02
N SER A 147 -5.67 -3.29 9.59
CA SER A 147 -5.84 -4.60 10.25
C SER A 147 -4.59 -5.48 10.15
N ASN A 148 -3.79 -5.29 9.12
CA ASN A 148 -2.57 -6.05 8.86
C ASN A 148 -1.30 -5.38 9.40
N VAL A 149 -1.42 -4.20 10.01
CA VAL A 149 -0.29 -3.47 10.60
C VAL A 149 -0.12 -3.89 12.06
N GLU A 150 1.03 -4.42 12.39
CA GLU A 150 1.45 -4.72 13.78
C GLU A 150 1.90 -3.45 14.47
N SER A 151 2.86 -2.77 13.86
CA SER A 151 3.48 -1.54 14.34
C SER A 151 4.11 -0.76 13.19
N PHE A 152 4.56 0.43 13.46
CA PHE A 152 5.43 1.19 12.55
C PHE A 152 6.39 2.07 13.34
N LYS A 153 7.46 2.50 12.66
CA LYS A 153 8.35 3.56 13.14
C LYS A 153 8.11 4.82 12.31
N LEU A 154 8.01 5.96 12.99
CA LEU A 154 7.65 7.24 12.40
C LEU A 154 8.63 8.31 12.87
N VAL A 155 9.10 9.16 11.95
CA VAL A 155 9.88 10.37 12.27
C VAL A 155 8.92 11.54 12.38
N ASN A 156 8.86 12.16 13.57
CA ASN A 156 7.98 13.29 13.84
C ASN A 156 8.60 14.62 13.37
N GLY A 157 7.87 15.73 13.51
CA GLY A 157 8.33 17.08 13.15
C GLY A 157 9.54 17.61 13.91
N GLU A 158 9.91 16.97 15.03
CA GLU A 158 11.12 17.25 15.79
C GLU A 158 12.33 16.40 15.36
N GLY A 159 12.17 15.54 14.36
CA GLY A 159 13.21 14.62 13.89
C GLY A 159 13.40 13.39 14.78
N ASN A 160 12.52 13.15 15.77
CA ASN A 160 12.59 11.99 16.62
C ASN A 160 11.96 10.78 15.97
N LEU A 161 12.61 9.62 16.06
CA LEU A 161 12.06 8.33 15.65
C LEU A 161 11.21 7.77 16.80
N LEU A 162 9.93 7.52 16.52
CA LEU A 162 8.94 7.00 17.46
C LEU A 162 8.46 5.63 17.00
N SER A 163 8.38 4.66 17.92
CA SER A 163 7.68 3.39 17.69
C SER A 163 6.21 3.57 18.04
N CYS A 164 5.33 3.07 17.16
CA CYS A 164 3.89 3.18 17.33
C CYS A 164 3.24 1.82 17.10
N SER A 165 2.36 1.44 18.02
CA SER A 165 1.54 0.22 17.93
C SER A 165 0.20 0.47 18.63
N ARG A 166 -0.62 -0.57 18.76
CA ARG A 166 -1.87 -0.46 19.54
C ARG A 166 -1.63 -0.29 21.04
N GLU A 167 -0.41 -0.53 21.52
CA GLU A 167 0.00 -0.49 22.94
C GLU A 167 0.97 0.66 23.22
N GLU A 168 1.86 0.98 22.27
CA GLU A 168 2.86 2.03 22.38
C GLU A 168 2.51 3.19 21.46
N ASN A 169 2.44 4.42 21.97
CA ASN A 169 2.00 5.61 21.23
C ASN A 169 0.69 5.36 20.48
N ALA A 170 -0.30 4.72 21.14
CA ALA A 170 -1.53 4.20 20.52
C ALA A 170 -2.39 5.27 19.84
N GLU A 171 -2.43 6.48 20.40
CA GLU A 171 -3.12 7.61 19.78
C GLU A 171 -2.46 7.98 18.44
N LEU A 172 -1.12 8.13 18.43
CA LEU A 172 -0.36 8.43 17.23
C LEU A 172 -0.47 7.29 16.20
N PHE A 173 -0.49 6.03 16.66
CA PHE A 173 -0.74 4.88 15.80
C PHE A 173 -2.09 5.01 15.07
N SER A 174 -3.14 5.39 15.78
CA SER A 174 -4.48 5.56 15.22
C SER A 174 -4.58 6.75 14.26
N LEU A 175 -3.94 7.88 14.58
CA LEU A 175 -4.03 9.12 13.82
C LEU A 175 -3.15 9.12 12.56
N ALA A 176 -1.99 8.48 12.61
CA ALA A 176 -1.04 8.48 11.49
C ALA A 176 -1.52 7.60 10.33
N ILE A 177 -2.22 6.49 10.62
CA ILE A 177 -2.80 5.61 9.60
C ILE A 177 -4.00 6.32 8.96
N GLY A 178 -3.93 6.55 7.65
CA GLY A 178 -4.91 7.38 6.95
C GLY A 178 -4.75 8.88 7.18
N GLY A 179 -3.67 9.29 7.86
CA GLY A 179 -3.40 10.70 8.20
C GLY A 179 -2.65 11.48 7.14
N TYR A 180 -2.39 10.90 5.96
CA TYR A 180 -1.75 11.55 4.80
C TYR A 180 -0.43 12.27 5.12
N GLY A 181 0.34 11.77 6.12
CA GLY A 181 1.62 12.35 6.53
C GLY A 181 1.55 13.55 7.48
N LEU A 182 0.35 13.93 7.94
CA LEU A 182 0.18 15.09 8.86
C LEU A 182 0.84 14.89 10.22
N PHE A 183 1.02 13.65 10.65
CA PHE A 183 1.55 13.31 11.99
C PHE A 183 3.02 12.91 11.98
N GLY A 184 3.64 12.84 10.82
CA GLY A 184 5.05 12.48 10.64
C GLY A 184 5.29 11.58 9.43
N ILE A 185 6.54 11.16 9.24
CA ILE A 185 7.00 10.38 8.10
C ILE A 185 7.21 8.94 8.53
N PHE A 186 6.47 8.00 7.97
CA PHE A 186 6.70 6.58 8.19
C PHE A 186 8.11 6.19 7.71
N TYR A 187 8.92 5.64 8.60
CA TYR A 187 10.22 5.07 8.26
C TYR A 187 10.09 3.60 7.86
N SER A 188 9.48 2.80 8.73
CA SER A 188 9.24 1.37 8.49
C SER A 188 7.88 0.95 9.02
N VAL A 189 7.38 -0.16 8.49
CA VAL A 189 6.11 -0.76 8.87
C VAL A 189 6.32 -2.24 9.13
N THR A 190 5.84 -2.74 10.27
CA THR A 190 5.78 -4.17 10.57
C THR A 190 4.40 -4.69 10.19
N LEU A 191 4.37 -5.61 9.22
CA LEU A 191 3.14 -6.22 8.69
C LEU A 191 2.93 -7.61 9.27
N ARG A 192 1.68 -7.92 9.60
CA ARG A 192 1.21 -9.29 9.87
C ARG A 192 0.92 -9.98 8.56
N LEU A 193 1.63 -11.05 8.32
CA LEU A 193 1.38 -11.94 7.21
C LEU A 193 0.42 -13.07 7.63
N VAL A 194 -0.19 -13.70 6.66
CA VAL A 194 -1.04 -14.89 6.84
C VAL A 194 -0.38 -16.11 6.20
N PRO A 195 -0.67 -17.33 6.65
CA PRO A 195 -0.20 -18.52 5.96
C PRO A 195 -0.60 -18.48 4.49
N ARG A 196 0.37 -18.73 3.60
CA ARG A 196 0.13 -18.72 2.15
C ARG A 196 -0.80 -19.86 1.76
N GLN A 197 -1.85 -19.53 1.05
CA GLN A 197 -2.88 -20.48 0.62
C GLN A 197 -3.16 -20.30 -0.87
N LYS A 198 -3.59 -21.38 -1.52
CA LYS A 198 -4.15 -21.30 -2.87
C LYS A 198 -5.56 -20.76 -2.79
N ILE A 199 -5.89 -19.89 -3.71
CA ILE A 199 -7.25 -19.37 -3.89
C ILE A 199 -7.73 -19.69 -5.28
N GLU A 200 -9.03 -19.99 -5.41
CA GLU A 200 -9.70 -20.18 -6.67
C GLU A 200 -10.51 -18.94 -7.01
N ARG A 201 -10.40 -18.48 -8.26
CA ARG A 201 -11.15 -17.35 -8.77
C ARG A 201 -12.37 -17.83 -9.56
N ILE A 202 -13.55 -17.40 -9.18
CA ILE A 202 -14.80 -17.65 -9.89
C ILE A 202 -15.30 -16.35 -10.50
N VAL A 203 -15.49 -16.36 -11.81
CA VAL A 203 -15.86 -15.18 -12.60
C VAL A 203 -17.19 -15.42 -13.31
N GLN A 204 -18.07 -14.43 -13.27
CA GLN A 204 -19.36 -14.42 -13.94
C GLN A 204 -19.62 -13.04 -14.55
N VAL A 205 -20.16 -12.99 -15.75
CA VAL A 205 -20.78 -11.76 -16.25
C VAL A 205 -22.22 -11.74 -15.74
N ARG A 206 -22.63 -10.63 -15.12
CA ARG A 206 -23.97 -10.49 -14.59
C ARG A 206 -24.47 -9.05 -14.64
N GLU A 207 -25.77 -8.90 -14.50
CA GLU A 207 -26.42 -7.62 -14.33
C GLU A 207 -26.19 -7.06 -12.92
N VAL A 208 -26.27 -5.74 -12.80
CA VAL A 208 -26.14 -5.01 -11.53
C VAL A 208 -27.33 -5.32 -10.60
N ASP A 209 -28.50 -5.60 -11.21
CA ASP A 209 -29.66 -6.00 -10.40
C ASP A 209 -29.37 -7.27 -9.60
N GLY A 210 -29.74 -7.25 -8.31
CA GLY A 210 -29.43 -8.32 -7.36
C GLY A 210 -27.94 -8.52 -7.03
N LEU A 211 -27.04 -7.57 -7.38
CA LEU A 211 -25.61 -7.68 -7.15
C LEU A 211 -25.26 -7.78 -5.65
N MET A 212 -25.93 -7.00 -4.81
CA MET A 212 -25.67 -7.02 -3.36
C MET A 212 -26.07 -8.35 -2.72
N ASP A 213 -27.18 -8.95 -3.18
CA ASP A 213 -27.60 -10.29 -2.72
C ASP A 213 -26.58 -11.36 -3.15
N ALA A 214 -26.01 -11.20 -4.36
CA ALA A 214 -24.96 -12.09 -4.84
C ALA A 214 -23.67 -11.97 -4.02
N PHE A 215 -23.25 -10.77 -3.63
CA PHE A 215 -22.13 -10.60 -2.70
C PHE A 215 -22.44 -11.23 -1.34
N ALA A 216 -23.64 -11.00 -0.79
CA ALA A 216 -24.05 -11.59 0.47
C ALA A 216 -24.03 -13.13 0.41
N GLU A 217 -24.45 -13.71 -0.71
CA GLU A 217 -24.38 -15.17 -0.92
C GLU A 217 -22.93 -15.68 -0.99
N ARG A 218 -22.05 -14.98 -1.71
CA ARG A 218 -20.62 -15.32 -1.76
C ARG A 218 -19.98 -15.28 -0.37
N ILE A 219 -20.29 -14.25 0.42
CA ILE A 219 -19.80 -14.13 1.81
C ILE A 219 -20.26 -15.31 2.66
N ARG A 220 -21.57 -15.65 2.60
CA ARG A 220 -22.11 -16.83 3.32
C ARG A 220 -21.46 -18.14 2.88
N SER A 221 -21.10 -18.25 1.60
CA SER A 221 -20.42 -19.41 1.01
C SER A 221 -18.91 -19.45 1.26
N GLY A 222 -18.35 -18.54 2.10
CA GLY A 222 -16.95 -18.55 2.50
C GLY A 222 -15.98 -17.91 1.50
N PHE A 223 -16.46 -17.15 0.54
CA PHE A 223 -15.59 -16.36 -0.33
C PHE A 223 -14.93 -15.22 0.48
N VAL A 224 -13.65 -15.03 0.26
CA VAL A 224 -12.81 -14.10 1.06
C VAL A 224 -12.53 -12.79 0.34
N TYR A 225 -12.46 -12.81 -1.01
CA TYR A 225 -12.24 -11.61 -1.83
C TYR A 225 -13.28 -11.54 -2.93
N GLY A 226 -13.55 -10.33 -3.38
CA GLY A 226 -14.44 -10.11 -4.51
C GLY A 226 -14.47 -8.67 -4.98
N ASP A 227 -14.85 -8.51 -6.23
CA ASP A 227 -15.09 -7.22 -6.86
C ASP A 227 -16.11 -7.36 -8.00
N PHE A 228 -16.65 -6.21 -8.40
CA PHE A 228 -17.48 -6.09 -9.57
C PHE A 228 -16.94 -4.97 -10.46
N GLN A 229 -16.64 -5.30 -11.71
CA GLN A 229 -16.14 -4.34 -12.69
C GLN A 229 -17.24 -4.04 -13.71
N PHE A 230 -17.77 -2.83 -13.65
CA PHE A 230 -18.83 -2.39 -14.55
C PHE A 230 -18.38 -2.33 -16.00
N ALA A 231 -19.30 -2.59 -16.94
CA ALA A 231 -19.12 -2.23 -18.34
C ALA A 231 -19.10 -0.70 -18.45
N ILE A 232 -18.00 -0.14 -18.97
CA ILE A 232 -17.76 1.31 -19.00
C ILE A 232 -17.81 1.92 -20.41
N ASP A 233 -18.20 1.16 -21.43
CA ASP A 233 -18.41 1.70 -22.77
C ASP A 233 -19.77 2.41 -22.84
N PRO A 234 -19.82 3.75 -22.94
CA PRO A 234 -21.05 4.51 -22.92
C PRO A 234 -21.91 4.30 -24.18
N THR A 235 -21.39 3.65 -25.21
CA THR A 235 -22.13 3.31 -26.45
C THR A 235 -22.79 1.94 -26.36
N SER A 236 -22.45 1.13 -25.37
CA SER A 236 -23.00 -0.20 -25.14
C SER A 236 -24.33 -0.15 -24.40
N ALA A 237 -25.26 -1.04 -24.76
CA ALA A 237 -26.51 -1.25 -23.99
C ALA A 237 -26.22 -1.79 -22.57
N ASP A 238 -25.04 -2.35 -22.33
CA ASP A 238 -24.60 -2.89 -21.05
C ASP A 238 -23.95 -1.82 -20.14
N PHE A 239 -23.79 -0.57 -20.61
CA PHE A 239 -23.12 0.50 -19.89
C PHE A 239 -23.69 0.67 -18.49
N LEU A 240 -22.87 0.44 -17.47
CA LEU A 240 -23.19 0.46 -16.04
C LEU A 240 -24.33 -0.48 -15.60
N ASN A 241 -24.92 -1.26 -16.51
CA ASN A 241 -25.99 -2.22 -16.21
C ASN A 241 -25.48 -3.65 -16.04
N LYS A 242 -24.32 -3.97 -16.64
CA LYS A 242 -23.64 -5.26 -16.52
C LYS A 242 -22.19 -5.09 -16.13
N GLY A 243 -21.58 -6.18 -15.73
CA GLY A 243 -20.17 -6.20 -15.42
C GLY A 243 -19.65 -7.60 -15.09
N VAL A 244 -18.37 -7.65 -14.77
CA VAL A 244 -17.66 -8.85 -14.38
C VAL A 244 -17.66 -8.96 -12.87
N PHE A 245 -18.39 -9.95 -12.35
CA PHE A 245 -18.43 -10.33 -10.95
C PHE A 245 -17.35 -11.37 -10.70
N SER A 246 -16.36 -11.03 -9.89
CA SER A 246 -15.17 -11.83 -9.63
C SER A 246 -15.01 -12.04 -8.14
N CYS A 247 -15.07 -13.30 -7.67
CA CYS A 247 -14.89 -13.64 -6.27
C CYS A 247 -13.87 -14.76 -6.11
N TYR A 248 -13.24 -14.81 -4.92
CA TYR A 248 -12.19 -15.78 -4.62
C TYR A 248 -12.51 -16.50 -3.32
N CYS A 249 -12.41 -17.85 -3.35
CA CYS A 249 -12.48 -18.69 -2.17
C CYS A 249 -11.15 -19.42 -1.95
N LEU A 250 -10.97 -19.97 -0.77
CA LEU A 250 -9.84 -20.86 -0.51
C LEU A 250 -10.03 -22.13 -1.32
N SER A 251 -9.01 -22.53 -2.08
CA SER A 251 -9.01 -23.86 -2.71
C SER A 251 -8.96 -24.92 -1.61
N LEU A 252 -9.89 -25.86 -1.63
CA LEU A 252 -9.75 -27.07 -0.82
C LEU A 252 -8.45 -27.79 -1.23
N PRO A 253 -7.73 -28.45 -0.30
CA PRO A 253 -6.62 -29.29 -0.68
C PRO A 253 -7.15 -30.32 -1.70
N SER A 254 -6.74 -30.21 -2.96
CA SER A 254 -7.10 -31.19 -3.96
C SER A 254 -6.46 -32.50 -3.56
N GLU A 255 -7.24 -33.52 -3.29
CA GLU A 255 -6.82 -34.90 -3.45
C GLU A 255 -6.31 -35.01 -4.91
N ASN A 256 -4.98 -35.03 -5.08
CA ASN A 256 -4.24 -35.36 -6.30
C ASN A 256 -4.99 -35.25 -7.65
N VAL A 257 -5.30 -34.05 -8.11
CA VAL A 257 -5.59 -33.83 -9.53
C VAL A 257 -4.25 -33.58 -10.21
N SER A 258 -3.77 -34.56 -10.97
CA SER A 258 -2.60 -34.46 -11.81
C SER A 258 -2.77 -33.31 -12.81
N LEU A 259 -1.69 -32.50 -13.00
CA LEU A 259 -1.62 -31.44 -14.01
C LEU A 259 -1.86 -31.94 -15.45
N SER A 260 -1.88 -33.25 -15.67
CA SER A 260 -2.17 -33.89 -16.96
C SER A 260 -3.67 -33.96 -17.33
N GLU A 261 -4.57 -33.60 -16.43
CA GLU A 261 -6.02 -33.61 -16.70
C GLU A 261 -6.59 -32.21 -16.99
N LEU A 262 -5.72 -31.19 -17.06
CA LEU A 262 -6.11 -29.78 -17.34
C LEU A 262 -5.56 -29.25 -18.66
N LEU A 263 -5.01 -30.10 -19.51
CA LEU A 263 -4.61 -29.77 -20.91
C LEU A 263 -5.57 -30.49 -21.91
#